data_7680462ff84a1066da7f3480bfa2c417
#
_entry.id   7680462ff84a1066da7f3480bfa2c417
#
_cell.length_a   1.000
_cell.length_b   1.000
_cell.length_c   1.000
_cell.angle_alpha   90.00
_cell.angle_beta   90.00
_cell.angle_gamma   90.00
#
_symmetry.space_group_name_H-M   'P 1'
#
loop_
_entity.id
_entity.type
_entity.pdbx_description
1 polymer ?
#
loop_
_entity_poly.entity_id
_entity_poly.type
_entity_poly.pdbx_seq_one_letter_code
_entity_poly.pdbx_strand_id
1 'polypeptide(L)'
;MKRQVGTFLLVTVIGVIFAQTSIAKEASAILKQHERNSISLELEFSKKNQNPLQRVISFLNWGPNGYATGFLVGGRLVLTAYHVVSGDLDPSKKLALGFGREDQLQVRVYTNGCQAKVIKVDKEADLALLEVCGSPKQSGAPAFQSSINKDEKLFLIARPHGDRIVGRGTFMGAYAFNGLDYWSVRISARDGYSGSPVYNEQGEVVGVFSGYDWAKDLAVISPGKRAQKLIEEYASTTKP
;
A
#
# COMPACT_ATOMS: atom_id res chain seq x y z
N MET A 1 -22.34 54.54 12.79
CA MET A 1 -22.41 53.16 12.25
C MET A 1 -21.04 52.68 11.73
N LYS A 2 -19.99 52.47 12.55
CA LYS A 2 -18.66 52.01 12.09
C LYS A 2 -17.96 51.00 13.04
N ARG A 3 -18.67 50.31 13.93
CA ARG A 3 -18.03 49.40 14.93
C ARG A 3 -18.41 47.92 14.86
N GLN A 4 -19.25 47.46 13.94
CA GLN A 4 -19.66 46.03 13.89
C GLN A 4 -18.97 45.17 12.80
N VAL A 5 -18.28 45.79 11.84
CA VAL A 5 -17.65 45.00 10.75
C VAL A 5 -16.35 44.31 11.18
N GLY A 6 -15.63 44.89 12.16
CA GLY A 6 -14.34 44.34 12.61
C GLY A 6 -14.44 43.05 13.41
N THR A 7 -15.52 42.85 14.16
CA THR A 7 -15.67 41.67 15.04
C THR A 7 -16.03 40.39 14.27
N PHE A 8 -16.79 40.51 13.18
CA PHE A 8 -17.20 39.39 12.36
C PHE A 8 -16.03 38.79 11.55
N LEU A 9 -15.10 39.63 11.07
CA LEU A 9 -13.95 39.19 10.32
C LEU A 9 -12.95 38.46 11.20
N LEU A 10 -12.76 38.88 12.44
CA LEU A 10 -11.84 38.27 13.41
C LEU A 10 -12.30 36.87 13.83
N VAL A 11 -13.62 36.69 14.06
CA VAL A 11 -14.19 35.39 14.45
C VAL A 11 -14.07 34.35 13.32
N THR A 12 -14.27 34.75 12.06
CA THR A 12 -14.14 33.86 10.92
C THR A 12 -12.68 33.43 10.67
N VAL A 13 -11.71 34.32 10.83
CA VAL A 13 -10.29 34.00 10.65
C VAL A 13 -9.81 33.09 11.77
N ILE A 14 -10.18 33.32 13.01
CA ILE A 14 -9.83 32.46 14.15
C ILE A 14 -10.45 31.07 13.98
N GLY A 15 -11.70 30.94 13.56
CA GLY A 15 -12.37 29.67 13.32
C GLY A 15 -11.68 28.83 12.24
N VAL A 16 -11.22 29.43 11.16
CA VAL A 16 -10.48 28.74 10.09
C VAL A 16 -9.09 28.26 10.57
N ILE A 17 -8.39 29.07 11.37
CA ILE A 17 -7.08 28.69 11.92
C ILE A 17 -7.21 27.52 12.91
N PHE A 18 -8.22 27.52 13.78
CA PHE A 18 -8.46 26.41 14.71
C PHE A 18 -8.86 25.13 14.01
N ALA A 19 -9.67 25.17 12.93
CA ALA A 19 -10.03 24.00 12.15
C ALA A 19 -8.81 23.40 11.43
N GLN A 20 -7.94 24.22 10.84
CA GLN A 20 -6.72 23.75 10.17
C GLN A 20 -5.71 23.13 11.14
N THR A 21 -5.57 23.66 12.34
CA THR A 21 -4.67 23.10 13.37
C THR A 21 -5.19 21.78 13.94
N SER A 22 -6.50 21.59 14.07
CA SER A 22 -7.11 20.33 14.50
C SER A 22 -6.87 19.23 13.48
N ILE A 23 -7.14 19.46 12.19
CA ILE A 23 -6.93 18.48 11.10
C ILE A 23 -5.46 18.09 10.96
N ALA A 24 -4.54 19.03 11.08
CA ALA A 24 -3.11 18.75 11.04
C ALA A 24 -2.65 17.88 12.23
N LYS A 25 -3.24 18.08 13.40
CA LYS A 25 -2.95 17.31 14.62
C LYS A 25 -3.48 15.88 14.54
N GLU A 26 -4.69 15.68 13.99
CA GLU A 26 -5.28 14.35 13.78
C GLU A 26 -4.50 13.53 12.75
N ALA A 27 -4.20 14.11 11.60
CA ALA A 27 -3.36 13.46 10.60
C ALA A 27 -1.99 13.07 11.17
N SER A 28 -1.40 13.91 12.02
CA SER A 28 -0.14 13.62 12.68
C SER A 28 -0.25 12.45 13.68
N ALA A 29 -1.38 12.31 14.39
CA ALA A 29 -1.62 11.21 15.32
C ALA A 29 -1.74 9.87 14.58
N ILE A 30 -2.54 9.81 13.51
CA ILE A 30 -2.70 8.62 12.64
C ILE A 30 -1.35 8.20 12.08
N LEU A 31 -0.60 9.15 11.54
CA LEU A 31 0.73 8.90 10.99
C LEU A 31 1.66 8.29 12.04
N LYS A 32 1.70 8.86 13.24
CA LYS A 32 2.56 8.39 14.33
C LYS A 32 2.15 6.99 14.81
N GLN A 33 0.86 6.68 14.81
CA GLN A 33 0.34 5.39 15.22
C GLN A 33 0.64 4.29 14.18
N HIS A 34 0.45 4.57 12.89
CA HIS A 34 0.49 3.57 11.82
C HIS A 34 1.79 3.55 11.02
N GLU A 35 2.68 4.54 11.20
CA GLU A 35 3.93 4.61 10.46
C GLU A 35 4.84 3.39 10.64
N ARG A 36 4.77 2.73 11.82
CA ARG A 36 5.58 1.55 12.13
C ARG A 36 5.01 0.28 11.53
N ASN A 37 3.74 0.29 11.14
CA ASN A 37 3.10 -0.87 10.53
C ASN A 37 3.44 -1.00 9.04
N SER A 38 3.71 0.12 8.34
CA SER A 38 4.15 0.08 6.93
C SER A 38 5.64 -0.25 6.84
N ILE A 39 5.97 -1.22 6.00
CA ILE A 39 7.32 -1.72 5.79
C ILE A 39 7.70 -1.67 4.30
N SER A 40 8.99 -1.50 4.02
CA SER A 40 9.54 -1.63 2.69
C SER A 40 9.67 -3.09 2.31
N LEU A 41 9.27 -3.43 1.10
CA LEU A 41 9.49 -4.71 0.46
C LEU A 41 10.53 -4.53 -0.65
N GLU A 42 11.62 -5.26 -0.55
CA GLU A 42 12.67 -5.32 -1.57
C GLU A 42 12.34 -6.49 -2.49
N LEU A 43 12.35 -6.27 -3.80
CA LEU A 43 11.96 -7.26 -4.80
C LEU A 43 13.18 -7.65 -5.63
N GLU A 44 13.39 -8.96 -5.77
CA GLU A 44 14.38 -9.54 -6.65
C GLU A 44 13.66 -10.30 -7.76
N PHE A 45 13.59 -9.69 -8.95
CA PHE A 45 13.06 -10.33 -10.14
C PHE A 45 14.15 -11.12 -10.85
N SER A 46 13.81 -12.34 -11.28
CA SER A 46 14.68 -13.22 -12.05
C SER A 46 13.86 -14.03 -13.05
N LYS A 47 14.51 -14.51 -14.14
CA LYS A 47 13.84 -15.38 -15.11
C LYS A 47 13.54 -16.75 -14.50
N LYS A 48 12.36 -17.33 -14.76
CA LYS A 48 11.98 -18.66 -14.29
C LYS A 48 12.88 -19.77 -14.85
N ASN A 49 13.28 -19.65 -16.12
CA ASN A 49 14.03 -20.67 -16.84
C ASN A 49 15.48 -20.21 -17.12
N GLN A 50 16.28 -20.02 -16.06
CA GLN A 50 17.70 -19.71 -16.21
C GLN A 50 18.54 -20.99 -16.30
N ASN A 51 19.48 -21.05 -17.28
CA ASN A 51 20.55 -22.06 -17.30
C ASN A 51 21.42 -21.90 -16.05
N PRO A 52 22.04 -23.03 -15.55
CA PRO A 52 22.90 -22.97 -14.36
C PRO A 52 24.02 -21.93 -14.43
N LEU A 53 24.60 -21.70 -15.60
CA LEU A 53 25.62 -20.67 -15.86
C LEU A 53 25.07 -19.26 -15.73
N GLN A 54 23.82 -18.99 -16.21
CA GLN A 54 23.18 -17.70 -16.08
C GLN A 54 22.78 -17.42 -14.62
N ARG A 55 22.50 -18.45 -13.83
CA ARG A 55 22.30 -18.30 -12.37
C ARG A 55 23.56 -17.81 -11.66
N VAL A 56 24.75 -18.31 -12.07
CA VAL A 56 26.02 -17.87 -11.47
C VAL A 56 26.31 -16.40 -11.83
N ILE A 57 26.02 -15.99 -13.06
CA ILE A 57 26.21 -14.58 -13.49
C ILE A 57 25.20 -13.65 -12.83
N SER A 58 23.95 -14.08 -12.65
CA SER A 58 22.96 -13.29 -11.91
C SER A 58 23.28 -13.15 -10.42
N PHE A 59 24.03 -14.10 -9.86
CA PHE A 59 24.58 -13.98 -8.50
C PHE A 59 25.58 -12.83 -8.33
N LEU A 60 26.18 -12.36 -9.42
CA LEU A 60 27.11 -11.22 -9.40
C LEU A 60 26.41 -9.85 -9.43
N ASN A 61 25.12 -9.79 -9.80
CA ASN A 61 24.26 -8.61 -9.75
C ASN A 61 23.40 -8.62 -8.48
N TRP A 62 24.04 -8.59 -7.33
CA TRP A 62 23.38 -8.66 -6.03
C TRP A 62 22.72 -7.33 -5.69
N GLY A 63 21.41 -7.39 -5.48
CA GLY A 63 20.60 -6.30 -4.96
C GLY A 63 19.15 -6.38 -5.42
N PRO A 64 18.24 -5.76 -4.68
CA PRO A 64 16.86 -5.62 -5.11
C PRO A 64 16.81 -4.79 -6.39
N ASN A 65 16.04 -5.26 -7.37
CA ASN A 65 15.80 -4.55 -8.63
C ASN A 65 14.37 -4.00 -8.72
N GLY A 66 13.64 -4.01 -7.61
CA GLY A 66 12.34 -3.40 -7.45
C GLY A 66 12.01 -3.18 -5.99
N TYR A 67 11.03 -2.33 -5.74
CA TYR A 67 10.55 -2.01 -4.39
C TYR A 67 9.04 -1.92 -4.37
N ALA A 68 8.46 -2.25 -3.22
CA ALA A 68 7.05 -2.12 -2.94
C ALA A 68 6.84 -1.80 -1.46
N THR A 69 5.61 -1.63 -1.07
CA THR A 69 5.21 -1.44 0.31
C THR A 69 4.34 -2.61 0.76
N GLY A 70 4.48 -3.00 2.02
CA GLY A 70 3.54 -3.84 2.72
C GLY A 70 3.23 -3.25 4.08
N PHE A 71 2.29 -3.84 4.80
CA PHE A 71 2.01 -3.43 6.18
C PHE A 71 1.66 -4.62 7.06
N LEU A 72 2.03 -4.51 8.32
CA LEU A 72 1.80 -5.52 9.35
C LEU A 72 0.31 -5.62 9.69
N VAL A 73 -0.23 -6.83 9.67
CA VAL A 73 -1.63 -7.12 9.98
C VAL A 73 -1.81 -8.07 11.17
N GLY A 74 -0.73 -8.50 11.80
CA GLY A 74 -0.72 -9.35 13.00
C GLY A 74 0.55 -10.19 13.10
N GLY A 75 1.26 -10.14 14.22
CA GLY A 75 2.47 -10.93 14.43
C GLY A 75 3.51 -10.71 13.33
N ARG A 76 3.81 -11.76 12.54
CA ARG A 76 4.72 -11.73 11.40
C ARG A 76 4.02 -11.62 10.05
N LEU A 77 2.71 -11.34 10.04
CA LEU A 77 1.93 -11.26 8.82
C LEU A 77 1.99 -9.86 8.22
N VAL A 78 2.28 -9.81 6.93
CA VAL A 78 2.35 -8.59 6.12
C VAL A 78 1.38 -8.72 4.96
N LEU A 79 0.55 -7.71 4.78
CA LEU A 79 -0.32 -7.59 3.62
C LEU A 79 0.32 -6.67 2.59
N THR A 80 0.21 -7.04 1.31
CA THR A 80 0.66 -6.25 0.15
C THR A 80 -0.23 -6.54 -1.06
N ALA A 81 0.07 -5.94 -2.22
CA ALA A 81 -0.62 -6.25 -3.46
C ALA A 81 -0.11 -7.57 -4.07
N TYR A 82 -1.00 -8.33 -4.75
CA TYR A 82 -0.65 -9.60 -5.39
C TYR A 82 0.37 -9.43 -6.53
N HIS A 83 0.22 -8.39 -7.35
CA HIS A 83 1.17 -8.14 -8.45
C HIS A 83 2.61 -7.94 -7.97
N VAL A 84 2.83 -7.53 -6.70
CA VAL A 84 4.17 -7.42 -6.08
C VAL A 84 4.85 -8.79 -5.97
N VAL A 85 4.08 -9.86 -5.82
CA VAL A 85 4.58 -11.23 -5.57
C VAL A 85 4.38 -12.17 -6.75
N SER A 86 3.64 -11.77 -7.80
CA SER A 86 3.30 -12.64 -8.93
C SER A 86 4.45 -12.82 -9.93
N GLY A 87 5.31 -11.80 -10.05
CA GLY A 87 6.30 -11.72 -11.12
C GLY A 87 5.70 -11.32 -12.47
N ASP A 88 4.38 -11.04 -12.53
CA ASP A 88 3.69 -10.61 -13.74
C ASP A 88 3.85 -9.09 -13.92
N LEU A 89 4.90 -8.72 -14.63
CA LEU A 89 5.16 -7.33 -15.00
C LEU A 89 4.69 -7.08 -16.43
N ASP A 90 4.22 -5.86 -16.68
CA ASP A 90 3.96 -5.41 -18.04
C ASP A 90 5.26 -5.39 -18.88
N PRO A 91 5.18 -5.48 -20.22
CA PRO A 91 6.36 -5.55 -21.08
C PRO A 91 7.31 -4.36 -20.95
N SER A 92 6.81 -3.17 -20.63
CA SER A 92 7.63 -1.96 -20.48
C SER A 92 8.45 -2.02 -19.20
N LYS A 93 7.87 -2.48 -18.10
CA LYS A 93 8.57 -2.71 -16.83
C LYS A 93 9.60 -3.82 -16.92
N LYS A 94 9.29 -4.92 -17.63
CA LYS A 94 10.28 -5.98 -17.91
C LYS A 94 11.51 -5.43 -18.62
N LEU A 95 11.30 -4.63 -19.67
CA LEU A 95 12.41 -3.99 -20.41
C LEU A 95 13.22 -3.03 -19.54
N ALA A 96 12.56 -2.22 -18.72
CA ALA A 96 13.23 -1.29 -17.79
C ALA A 96 14.13 -2.02 -16.77
N LEU A 97 13.77 -3.26 -16.41
CA LEU A 97 14.55 -4.14 -15.53
C LEU A 97 15.59 -4.99 -16.28
N GLY A 98 15.73 -4.81 -17.60
CA GLY A 98 16.70 -5.56 -18.42
C GLY A 98 16.23 -6.97 -18.83
N PHE A 99 14.93 -7.26 -18.73
CA PHE A 99 14.34 -8.52 -19.18
C PHE A 99 13.73 -8.39 -20.59
N GLY A 100 13.57 -9.53 -21.28
CA GLY A 100 12.82 -9.59 -22.52
C GLY A 100 11.31 -9.42 -22.28
N ARG A 101 10.57 -8.94 -23.28
CA ARG A 101 9.12 -8.74 -23.18
C ARG A 101 8.38 -10.03 -22.84
N GLU A 102 8.82 -11.15 -23.41
CA GLU A 102 8.21 -12.48 -23.26
C GLU A 102 8.81 -13.30 -22.10
N ASP A 103 9.78 -12.74 -21.38
CA ASP A 103 10.38 -13.45 -20.27
C ASP A 103 9.34 -13.72 -19.18
N GLN A 104 9.30 -14.98 -18.73
CA GLN A 104 8.56 -15.35 -17.53
C GLN A 104 9.44 -15.08 -16.30
N LEU A 105 8.95 -14.25 -15.41
CA LEU A 105 9.69 -13.84 -14.22
C LEU A 105 9.16 -14.55 -12.98
N GLN A 106 10.05 -14.78 -12.04
CA GLN A 106 9.75 -15.05 -10.65
C GLN A 106 10.25 -13.89 -9.80
N VAL A 107 9.63 -13.68 -8.67
CA VAL A 107 10.01 -12.64 -7.72
C VAL A 107 10.25 -13.25 -6.35
N ARG A 108 11.33 -12.83 -5.71
CA ARG A 108 11.57 -13.05 -4.27
C ARG A 108 11.36 -11.72 -3.56
N VAL A 109 10.68 -11.77 -2.44
CA VAL A 109 10.39 -10.58 -1.63
C VAL A 109 11.22 -10.66 -0.37
N TYR A 110 11.89 -9.56 -0.03
CA TYR A 110 12.70 -9.47 1.17
C TYR A 110 12.25 -8.29 2.04
N THR A 111 12.46 -8.44 3.33
CA THR A 111 12.32 -7.37 4.32
C THR A 111 13.56 -7.38 5.21
N ASN A 112 14.31 -6.29 5.24
CA ASN A 112 15.55 -6.21 6.04
C ASN A 112 16.50 -7.40 5.81
N GLY A 113 16.70 -7.78 4.55
CA GLY A 113 17.58 -8.89 4.16
C GLY A 113 17.03 -10.30 4.40
N CYS A 114 15.80 -10.44 4.93
CA CYS A 114 15.16 -11.73 5.12
C CYS A 114 14.07 -11.98 4.08
N GLN A 115 14.09 -13.14 3.45
CA GLN A 115 13.11 -13.55 2.46
C GLN A 115 11.74 -13.81 3.11
N ALA A 116 10.72 -13.11 2.65
CA ALA A 116 9.34 -13.33 3.03
C ALA A 116 8.73 -14.52 2.28
N LYS A 117 7.81 -15.22 2.93
CA LYS A 117 7.08 -16.35 2.34
C LYS A 117 5.66 -15.92 1.98
N VAL A 118 5.26 -16.08 0.73
CA VAL A 118 3.85 -15.91 0.32
C VAL A 118 3.05 -17.06 0.90
N ILE A 119 2.02 -16.75 1.70
CA ILE A 119 1.22 -17.76 2.39
C ILE A 119 -0.21 -17.85 1.88
N LYS A 120 -0.78 -16.74 1.40
CA LYS A 120 -2.12 -16.71 0.79
C LYS A 120 -2.24 -15.54 -0.19
N VAL A 121 -3.05 -15.71 -1.23
CA VAL A 121 -3.32 -14.66 -2.22
C VAL A 121 -4.81 -14.59 -2.58
N ASP A 122 -5.28 -13.39 -2.89
CA ASP A 122 -6.54 -13.13 -3.57
C ASP A 122 -6.19 -12.37 -4.87
N LYS A 123 -6.16 -13.10 -5.99
CA LYS A 123 -5.75 -12.54 -7.29
C LYS A 123 -6.77 -11.55 -7.83
N GLU A 124 -8.06 -11.77 -7.57
CA GLU A 124 -9.14 -10.90 -8.02
C GLU A 124 -9.13 -9.56 -7.29
N ALA A 125 -8.77 -9.56 -6.00
CA ALA A 125 -8.63 -8.35 -5.23
C ALA A 125 -7.20 -7.74 -5.30
N ASP A 126 -6.28 -8.36 -6.05
CA ASP A 126 -4.87 -7.98 -6.09
C ASP A 126 -4.24 -7.89 -4.69
N LEU A 127 -4.45 -8.92 -3.85
CA LEU A 127 -3.94 -8.98 -2.47
C LEU A 127 -3.04 -10.21 -2.25
N ALA A 128 -2.00 -10.04 -1.44
CA ALA A 128 -1.12 -11.12 -0.99
C ALA A 128 -0.79 -10.98 0.49
N LEU A 129 -0.88 -12.09 1.20
CA LEU A 129 -0.47 -12.22 2.59
C LEU A 129 0.88 -12.91 2.65
N LEU A 130 1.84 -12.28 3.31
CA LEU A 130 3.20 -12.76 3.49
C LEU A 130 3.48 -13.07 4.95
N GLU A 131 4.34 -14.05 5.18
CA GLU A 131 5.00 -14.26 6.46
C GLU A 131 6.45 -13.75 6.36
N VAL A 132 6.82 -12.83 7.26
CA VAL A 132 8.16 -12.25 7.35
C VAL A 132 8.95 -12.83 8.51
N CYS A 133 10.28 -12.74 8.46
CA CYS A 133 11.14 -13.21 9.53
C CYS A 133 11.18 -12.25 10.71
N GLY A 134 11.64 -12.79 11.85
CA GLY A 134 11.82 -12.02 13.06
C GLY A 134 10.49 -11.70 13.77
N SER A 135 10.54 -10.74 14.67
CA SER A 135 9.38 -10.23 15.39
C SER A 135 9.30 -8.74 15.15
N PRO A 136 8.66 -8.29 14.07
CA PRO A 136 8.54 -6.88 13.80
C PRO A 136 7.79 -6.19 14.95
N LYS A 137 8.29 -5.04 15.39
CA LYS A 137 7.62 -4.23 16.42
C LYS A 137 6.36 -3.65 15.81
N GLN A 138 5.22 -4.17 16.22
CA GLN A 138 3.90 -3.79 15.73
C GLN A 138 3.17 -2.93 16.74
N SER A 139 2.39 -1.97 16.28
CA SER A 139 1.51 -1.13 17.11
C SER A 139 0.14 -1.78 17.38
N GLY A 140 -0.06 -3.05 17.03
CA GLY A 140 -1.35 -3.76 17.03
C GLY A 140 -1.80 -4.09 15.59
N ALA A 141 -2.75 -5.03 15.43
CA ALA A 141 -3.39 -5.27 14.14
C ALA A 141 -4.27 -4.06 13.78
N PRO A 142 -4.21 -3.57 12.53
CA PRO A 142 -5.07 -2.46 12.13
C PRO A 142 -6.53 -2.92 12.06
N ALA A 143 -7.46 -2.02 12.38
CA ALA A 143 -8.87 -2.22 12.06
C ALA A 143 -9.09 -2.00 10.56
N PHE A 144 -10.09 -2.68 10.00
CA PHE A 144 -10.49 -2.55 8.61
C PHE A 144 -11.87 -1.95 8.51
N GLN A 145 -12.04 -0.94 7.65
CA GLN A 145 -13.32 -0.35 7.36
C GLN A 145 -13.99 -1.08 6.19
N SER A 146 -15.27 -1.42 6.36
CA SER A 146 -16.05 -2.14 5.34
C SER A 146 -16.82 -1.24 4.37
N SER A 147 -17.06 0.01 4.74
CA SER A 147 -17.81 1.01 3.96
C SER A 147 -17.13 2.36 4.06
N ILE A 148 -17.26 3.16 3.03
CA ILE A 148 -16.61 4.48 2.95
C ILE A 148 -17.58 5.47 2.28
N ASN A 149 -17.61 6.70 2.77
CA ASN A 149 -18.44 7.77 2.22
C ASN A 149 -17.71 8.50 1.09
N LYS A 150 -18.47 8.97 0.11
CA LYS A 150 -17.91 9.84 -0.93
C LYS A 150 -17.25 11.07 -0.30
N ASP A 151 -16.14 11.50 -0.89
CA ASP A 151 -15.32 12.63 -0.46
C ASP A 151 -14.68 12.48 0.95
N GLU A 152 -14.72 11.26 1.53
CA GLU A 152 -14.02 10.97 2.78
C GLU A 152 -12.51 11.17 2.60
N LYS A 153 -11.87 11.82 3.57
CA LYS A 153 -10.42 12.09 3.54
C LYS A 153 -9.64 10.84 3.88
N LEU A 154 -8.61 10.59 3.09
CA LEU A 154 -7.79 9.39 3.18
C LEU A 154 -6.31 9.71 3.23
N PHE A 155 -5.55 8.79 3.83
CA PHE A 155 -4.10 8.87 3.98
C PHE A 155 -3.47 7.56 3.49
N LEU A 156 -2.54 7.65 2.56
CA LEU A 156 -1.72 6.52 2.12
C LEU A 156 -0.36 6.62 2.79
N ILE A 157 0.15 5.52 3.35
CA ILE A 157 1.49 5.45 3.94
C ILE A 157 2.33 4.46 3.15
N ALA A 158 3.21 4.96 2.29
CA ALA A 158 4.13 4.17 1.49
C ALA A 158 5.55 4.16 2.08
N ARG A 159 6.31 3.10 1.75
CA ARG A 159 7.73 2.96 2.13
C ARG A 159 8.58 2.49 0.95
N PRO A 160 8.60 3.20 -0.18
CA PRO A 160 9.53 2.89 -1.25
C PRO A 160 10.96 3.08 -0.74
N HIS A 161 11.85 2.13 -1.00
CA HIS A 161 13.26 2.19 -0.60
C HIS A 161 13.52 2.44 0.91
N GLY A 162 12.52 2.15 1.78
CA GLY A 162 12.62 2.44 3.22
C GLY A 162 12.15 3.83 3.63
N ASP A 163 12.09 4.79 2.71
CA ASP A 163 11.62 6.15 2.98
C ASP A 163 10.12 6.17 3.24
N ARG A 164 9.72 6.92 4.27
CA ARG A 164 8.31 7.11 4.59
C ARG A 164 7.72 8.24 3.73
N ILE A 165 6.72 7.90 2.95
CA ILE A 165 5.94 8.87 2.17
C ILE A 165 4.49 8.80 2.60
N VAL A 166 3.87 9.96 2.77
CA VAL A 166 2.47 10.10 3.12
C VAL A 166 1.74 10.84 2.00
N GLY A 167 0.80 10.14 1.36
CA GLY A 167 -0.16 10.71 0.44
C GLY A 167 -1.44 11.10 1.18
N ARG A 168 -2.08 12.20 0.76
CA ARG A 168 -3.39 12.63 1.24
C ARG A 168 -4.31 12.79 0.05
N GLY A 169 -5.57 12.39 0.22
CA GLY A 169 -6.55 12.52 -0.83
C GLY A 169 -7.97 12.25 -0.35
N THR A 170 -8.85 11.98 -1.29
CA THR A 170 -10.26 11.78 -1.04
C THR A 170 -10.78 10.57 -1.79
N PHE A 171 -11.77 9.89 -1.21
CA PHE A 171 -12.46 8.80 -1.84
C PHE A 171 -13.35 9.31 -2.99
N MET A 172 -13.23 8.67 -4.16
CA MET A 172 -13.95 9.08 -5.37
C MET A 172 -15.12 8.17 -5.72
N GLY A 173 -15.11 6.92 -5.24
CA GLY A 173 -16.19 5.95 -5.49
C GLY A 173 -15.69 4.59 -5.92
N ALA A 174 -16.66 3.72 -6.28
CA ALA A 174 -16.38 2.42 -6.87
C ALA A 174 -15.66 2.56 -8.21
N TYR A 175 -14.78 1.63 -8.51
CA TYR A 175 -13.96 1.62 -9.71
C TYR A 175 -13.91 0.20 -10.29
N ALA A 176 -14.50 -0.01 -11.45
CA ALA A 176 -14.43 -1.28 -12.15
C ALA A 176 -13.16 -1.32 -13.03
N PHE A 177 -12.33 -2.33 -12.83
CA PHE A 177 -11.15 -2.58 -13.64
C PHE A 177 -11.09 -4.06 -14.02
N ASN A 178 -11.08 -4.35 -15.32
CA ASN A 178 -11.11 -5.72 -15.85
C ASN A 178 -12.24 -6.60 -15.26
N GLY A 179 -13.42 -6.01 -15.03
CA GLY A 179 -14.57 -6.71 -14.44
C GLY A 179 -14.48 -6.96 -12.93
N LEU A 180 -13.45 -6.43 -12.25
CA LEU A 180 -13.24 -6.55 -10.82
C LEU A 180 -13.60 -5.24 -10.12
N ASP A 181 -14.11 -5.37 -8.90
CA ASP A 181 -14.55 -4.24 -8.07
C ASP A 181 -13.40 -3.72 -7.20
N TYR A 182 -12.92 -2.54 -7.55
CA TYR A 182 -11.97 -1.73 -6.77
C TYR A 182 -12.63 -0.45 -6.26
N TRP A 183 -11.86 0.33 -5.56
CA TRP A 183 -12.21 1.70 -5.17
C TRP A 183 -11.20 2.68 -5.78
N SER A 184 -11.65 3.89 -6.07
CA SER A 184 -10.80 4.97 -6.58
C SER A 184 -10.63 6.08 -5.55
N VAL A 185 -9.41 6.60 -5.49
CA VAL A 185 -8.99 7.64 -4.55
C VAL A 185 -8.16 8.68 -5.29
N ARG A 186 -8.40 9.94 -5.04
CA ARG A 186 -7.57 11.02 -5.59
C ARG A 186 -6.36 11.25 -4.71
N ILE A 187 -5.36 10.41 -4.88
CA ILE A 187 -4.04 10.48 -4.22
C ILE A 187 -2.98 10.31 -5.30
N SER A 188 -2.00 11.20 -5.34
CA SER A 188 -0.82 11.02 -6.20
C SER A 188 -0.04 9.78 -5.77
N ALA A 189 0.37 8.96 -6.73
CA ALA A 189 1.14 7.76 -6.47
C ALA A 189 2.39 7.67 -7.36
N ARG A 190 3.33 6.83 -6.94
CA ARG A 190 4.60 6.57 -7.63
C ARG A 190 4.96 5.09 -7.52
N ASP A 191 5.99 4.68 -8.26
CA ASP A 191 6.56 3.34 -8.12
C ASP A 191 6.99 3.09 -6.66
N GLY A 192 6.78 1.84 -6.21
CA GLY A 192 7.02 1.44 -4.82
C GLY A 192 5.84 1.64 -3.86
N TYR A 193 4.74 2.28 -4.30
CA TYR A 193 3.53 2.43 -3.46
C TYR A 193 2.64 1.18 -3.46
N SER A 194 2.81 0.26 -4.41
CA SER A 194 2.07 -1.00 -4.48
C SER A 194 2.05 -1.71 -3.13
N GLY A 195 0.86 -2.09 -2.67
CA GLY A 195 0.63 -2.73 -1.37
C GLY A 195 0.57 -1.78 -0.17
N SER A 196 0.66 -0.45 -0.38
CA SER A 196 0.53 0.53 0.71
C SER A 196 -0.87 0.51 1.33
N PRO A 197 -0.99 0.59 2.65
CA PRO A 197 -2.27 0.78 3.31
C PRO A 197 -2.79 2.20 3.07
N VAL A 198 -4.11 2.28 2.88
CA VAL A 198 -4.85 3.54 2.82
C VAL A 198 -5.77 3.60 4.04
N TYR A 199 -5.64 4.66 4.84
CA TYR A 199 -6.35 4.87 6.10
C TYR A 199 -7.38 5.98 6.00
N ASN A 200 -8.46 5.88 6.78
CA ASN A 200 -9.36 7.01 7.07
C ASN A 200 -8.82 7.90 8.21
N GLU A 201 -9.58 8.92 8.60
CA GLU A 201 -9.23 9.83 9.70
C GLU A 201 -9.26 9.14 11.09
N GLN A 202 -9.91 7.97 11.22
CA GLN A 202 -9.93 7.16 12.43
C GLN A 202 -8.75 6.19 12.53
N GLY A 203 -7.93 6.09 11.47
CA GLY A 203 -6.80 5.16 11.41
C GLY A 203 -7.18 3.73 11.04
N GLU A 204 -8.38 3.51 10.49
CA GLU A 204 -8.80 2.23 9.97
C GLU A 204 -8.33 2.07 8.52
N VAL A 205 -7.95 0.85 8.14
CA VAL A 205 -7.56 0.54 6.75
C VAL A 205 -8.81 0.46 5.89
N VAL A 206 -8.96 1.38 4.97
CA VAL A 206 -10.05 1.40 3.99
C VAL A 206 -9.71 0.60 2.73
N GLY A 207 -8.43 0.42 2.45
CA GLY A 207 -7.98 -0.35 1.29
C GLY A 207 -6.46 -0.48 1.19
N VAL A 208 -6.05 -1.22 0.16
CA VAL A 208 -4.65 -1.49 -0.18
C VAL A 208 -4.37 -0.96 -1.58
N PHE A 209 -3.34 -0.15 -1.74
CA PHE A 209 -2.98 0.43 -3.03
C PHE A 209 -2.58 -0.67 -4.02
N SER A 210 -3.30 -0.72 -5.14
CA SER A 210 -3.14 -1.71 -6.20
C SER A 210 -2.53 -1.12 -7.47
N GLY A 211 -2.86 0.12 -7.82
CA GLY A 211 -2.36 0.72 -9.05
C GLY A 211 -2.76 2.17 -9.23
N TYR A 212 -2.44 2.71 -10.40
CA TYR A 212 -2.74 4.10 -10.74
C TYR A 212 -3.27 4.22 -12.15
N ASP A 213 -4.45 4.82 -12.30
CA ASP A 213 -5.02 5.18 -13.59
C ASP A 213 -4.51 6.57 -13.99
N TRP A 214 -3.47 6.59 -14.82
CA TRP A 214 -2.83 7.83 -15.29
C TRP A 214 -3.75 8.69 -16.14
N ALA A 215 -4.72 8.08 -16.84
CA ALA A 215 -5.66 8.83 -17.69
C ALA A 215 -6.68 9.62 -16.87
N LYS A 216 -7.03 9.12 -15.69
CA LYS A 216 -8.01 9.73 -14.79
C LYS A 216 -7.39 10.43 -13.57
N ASP A 217 -6.08 10.30 -13.39
CA ASP A 217 -5.34 10.80 -12.22
C ASP A 217 -5.91 10.24 -10.90
N LEU A 218 -6.12 8.91 -10.86
CA LEU A 218 -6.73 8.22 -9.73
C LEU A 218 -5.90 7.02 -9.28
N ALA A 219 -5.69 6.94 -7.97
CA ALA A 219 -5.21 5.73 -7.33
C ALA A 219 -6.35 4.69 -7.29
N VAL A 220 -6.02 3.43 -7.60
CA VAL A 220 -6.90 2.28 -7.50
C VAL A 220 -6.51 1.48 -6.26
N ILE A 221 -7.47 1.24 -5.38
CA ILE A 221 -7.26 0.50 -4.15
C ILE A 221 -8.17 -0.73 -4.07
N SER A 222 -7.62 -1.83 -3.59
CA SER A 222 -8.41 -2.99 -3.19
C SER A 222 -9.16 -2.70 -1.90
N PRO A 223 -10.49 -2.94 -1.83
CA PRO A 223 -11.28 -2.60 -0.65
C PRO A 223 -10.81 -3.32 0.63
N GLY A 224 -10.80 -2.60 1.76
CA GLY A 224 -10.34 -3.13 3.06
C GLY A 224 -11.08 -4.39 3.51
N LYS A 225 -12.37 -4.52 3.20
CA LYS A 225 -13.16 -5.73 3.46
C LYS A 225 -12.60 -7.00 2.77
N ARG A 226 -12.00 -6.86 1.57
CA ARG A 226 -11.35 -7.98 0.86
C ARG A 226 -10.06 -8.38 1.56
N ALA A 227 -9.29 -7.38 2.02
CA ALA A 227 -8.09 -7.59 2.81
C ALA A 227 -8.39 -8.29 4.14
N GLN A 228 -9.41 -7.84 4.87
CA GLN A 228 -9.88 -8.46 6.10
C GLN A 228 -10.28 -9.93 5.86
N LYS A 229 -11.09 -10.18 4.83
CA LYS A 229 -11.52 -11.54 4.47
C LYS A 229 -10.34 -12.47 4.19
N LEU A 230 -9.32 -12.02 3.44
CA LEU A 230 -8.12 -12.82 3.16
C LEU A 230 -7.38 -13.23 4.44
N ILE A 231 -7.28 -12.32 5.42
CA ILE A 231 -6.63 -12.57 6.71
C ILE A 231 -7.46 -13.57 7.55
N GLU A 232 -8.79 -13.37 7.63
CA GLU A 232 -9.70 -14.25 8.38
C GLU A 232 -9.70 -15.66 7.82
N GLU A 233 -9.74 -15.83 6.51
CA GLU A 233 -9.65 -17.13 5.86
C GLU A 233 -8.31 -17.83 6.14
N TYR A 234 -7.19 -17.10 6.19
CA TYR A 234 -5.91 -17.68 6.59
C TYR A 234 -5.95 -18.11 8.06
N ALA A 235 -6.45 -17.27 8.95
CA ALA A 235 -6.53 -17.57 10.37
C ALA A 235 -7.42 -18.80 10.67
N SER A 236 -8.49 -19.01 9.89
CA SER A 236 -9.38 -20.19 10.03
C SER A 236 -8.71 -21.50 9.60
N THR A 237 -7.79 -21.46 8.64
CA THR A 237 -7.08 -22.64 8.14
C THR A 237 -5.86 -23.03 8.98
N THR A 238 -5.39 -22.13 9.87
CA THR A 238 -4.19 -22.34 10.70
C THR A 238 -4.49 -22.59 12.17
N LYS A 239 -5.78 -22.56 12.58
CA LYS A 239 -6.18 -23.00 13.91
C LYS A 239 -6.10 -24.53 13.96
N PRO A 240 -5.39 -25.12 14.96
CA PRO A 240 -5.30 -26.56 15.18
C PRO A 240 -6.67 -27.19 15.51
#